data_4173c881f75a2bbf58f975dbd0a22192
#
_entry.id   4173c881f75a2bbf58f975dbd0a22192
#
_cell.length_a   1.000
_cell.length_b   1.000
_cell.length_c   1.000
_cell.angle_alpha   90.00
_cell.angle_beta   90.00
_cell.angle_gamma   90.00
#
_symmetry.space_group_name_H-M   'P 1'
#
loop_
_entity.id
_entity.type
_entity.pdbx_description
1 polymer ?
#
loop_
_entity_poly.entity_id
_entity_poly.type
_entity_poly.pdbx_seq_one_letter_code
_entity_poly.pdbx_strand_id
1 'polypeptide(L)' 'MHAELAQLREECGTSIAVQEVDVSDDEDTPRRYGINIIPTQVFLDADGREIDRHEGFLARTEIRRRFARRGVECRP' A
#
# COMPACT_ATOMS: atom_id res chain seq x y z
N MET A 1 -8.96 -6.52 1.89
CA MET A 1 -8.05 -5.35 1.88
C MET A 1 -8.72 -4.05 1.52
N HIS A 2 -9.76 -4.06 0.69
CA HIS A 2 -10.41 -2.81 0.26
C HIS A 2 -10.89 -1.96 1.45
N ALA A 3 -11.57 -2.57 2.43
CA ALA A 3 -12.08 -1.84 3.60
C ALA A 3 -10.94 -1.22 4.43
N GLU A 4 -9.84 -1.94 4.60
CA GLU A 4 -8.66 -1.44 5.31
C GLU A 4 -8.04 -0.25 4.59
N LEU A 5 -7.95 -0.31 3.26
CA LEU A 5 -7.38 0.76 2.47
C LEU A 5 -8.27 1.99 2.42
N ALA A 6 -9.59 1.81 2.39
CA ALA A 6 -10.53 2.92 2.44
C ALA A 6 -10.41 3.70 3.77
N GLN A 7 -10.29 2.96 4.88
CA GLN A 7 -10.09 3.58 6.20
C GLN A 7 -8.72 4.25 6.29
N LEU A 8 -7.70 3.65 5.70
CA LEU A 8 -6.37 4.23 5.67
C LEU A 8 -6.37 5.58 4.94
N ARG A 9 -7.10 5.68 3.82
CA ARG A 9 -7.24 6.95 3.11
C ARG A 9 -7.87 8.02 3.98
N GLU A 10 -8.89 7.67 4.74
CA GLU A 10 -9.56 8.62 5.64
C GLU A 10 -8.62 9.06 6.77
N GLU A 11 -7.89 8.13 7.35
CA GLU A 11 -7.00 8.40 8.47
C GLU A 11 -5.76 9.20 8.07
N CYS A 12 -5.23 8.92 6.89
CA CYS A 12 -3.94 9.47 6.46
C CYS A 12 -4.06 10.66 5.51
N GLY A 13 -5.23 10.85 4.89
CA GLY A 13 -5.47 12.00 4.02
C GLY A 13 -4.43 12.09 2.90
N THR A 14 -3.68 13.19 2.88
CA THR A 14 -2.63 13.42 1.87
C THR A 14 -1.27 12.91 2.29
N SER A 15 -1.11 12.39 3.51
CA SER A 15 0.19 11.90 4.00
C SER A 15 0.65 10.65 3.24
N ILE A 16 -0.29 9.80 2.86
CA ILE A 16 -0.03 8.54 2.17
C ILE A 16 -1.02 8.42 1.01
N ALA A 17 -0.50 8.26 -0.20
CA ALA A 17 -1.34 7.99 -1.36
C ALA A 17 -1.59 6.49 -1.46
N VAL A 18 -2.85 6.10 -1.59
CA VAL A 18 -3.24 4.69 -1.69
C VAL A 18 -3.82 4.44 -3.07
N GLN A 19 -3.24 3.49 -3.78
CA GLN A 19 -3.75 3.03 -5.08
C GLN A 19 -4.10 1.55 -4.97
N GLU A 20 -5.34 1.22 -5.33
CA GLU A 20 -5.76 -0.16 -5.47
C GLU A 20 -5.71 -0.57 -6.94
N VAL A 21 -5.15 -1.74 -7.19
CA VAL A 21 -5.06 -2.31 -8.53
C VAL A 21 -5.85 -3.59 -8.57
N ASP A 22 -6.85 -3.65 -9.47
CA ASP A 22 -7.61 -4.88 -9.71
C ASP A 22 -6.87 -5.66 -10.78
N VAL A 23 -6.29 -6.79 -10.39
CA VAL A 23 -5.47 -7.62 -11.29
C VAL A 23 -6.28 -8.24 -12.43
N SER A 24 -7.61 -8.29 -12.30
CA SER A 24 -8.46 -8.77 -13.40
C SER A 24 -8.58 -7.73 -14.49
N ASP A 25 -8.37 -6.45 -14.19
CA ASP A 25 -8.45 -5.34 -15.17
C ASP A 25 -7.07 -4.87 -15.62
N ASP A 26 -6.03 -5.11 -14.83
CA ASP A 26 -4.68 -4.62 -15.10
C ASP A 26 -3.68 -5.75 -14.88
N GLU A 27 -3.16 -6.29 -15.98
CA GLU A 27 -2.16 -7.37 -15.94
C GLU A 27 -0.74 -6.84 -15.87
N ASP A 28 -0.52 -5.58 -16.27
CA ASP A 28 0.83 -5.02 -16.39
C ASP A 28 1.40 -4.64 -15.02
N THR A 29 0.60 -4.05 -14.14
CA THR A 29 1.07 -3.60 -12.83
C THR A 29 1.55 -4.75 -11.96
N PRO A 30 0.79 -5.86 -11.79
CA PRO A 30 1.29 -7.01 -11.03
C PRO A 30 2.57 -7.58 -11.61
N ARG A 31 2.66 -7.62 -12.94
CA ARG A 31 3.83 -8.15 -13.63
C ARG A 31 5.04 -7.26 -13.41
N ARG A 32 4.85 -5.94 -13.46
CA ARG A 32 5.92 -4.96 -13.23
C ARG A 32 6.53 -5.10 -11.85
N TYR A 33 5.71 -5.34 -10.83
CA TYR A 33 6.16 -5.48 -9.44
C TYR A 33 6.46 -6.91 -9.04
N GLY A 34 6.29 -7.87 -9.93
CA GLY A 34 6.54 -9.28 -9.64
C GLY A 34 5.56 -9.85 -8.63
N ILE A 35 4.28 -9.48 -8.73
CA ILE A 35 3.25 -9.91 -7.80
C ILE A 35 2.77 -11.32 -8.18
N ASN A 36 2.86 -12.26 -7.25
CA ASN A 36 2.41 -13.64 -7.43
C ASN A 36 1.27 -14.02 -6.50
N ILE A 37 1.09 -13.28 -5.42
CA ILE A 37 0.09 -13.55 -4.37
C ILE A 37 -0.81 -12.34 -4.22
N ILE A 38 -2.12 -12.58 -4.06
CA ILE A 38 -3.12 -11.54 -3.86
C ILE A 38 -3.78 -11.77 -2.50
N PRO A 39 -3.92 -10.75 -1.65
CA PRO A 39 -3.44 -9.38 -1.87
C PRO A 39 -1.95 -9.23 -1.58
N THR A 40 -1.33 -8.25 -2.19
CA THR A 40 0.04 -7.84 -1.89
C THR A 40 0.07 -6.32 -1.76
N GLN A 41 0.75 -5.83 -0.74
CA GLN A 41 0.96 -4.41 -0.52
C GLN A 41 2.40 -4.08 -0.87
N VAL A 42 2.58 -3.09 -1.72
CA VAL A 42 3.89 -2.57 -2.10
C VAL A 42 4.00 -1.14 -1.57
N PHE A 43 5.04 -0.89 -0.80
CA PHE A 43 5.29 0.42 -0.18
C PHE A 43 6.34 1.14 -1.01
N LEU A 44 6.00 2.34 -1.48
CA LEU A 44 6.88 3.13 -2.34
C LEU A 44 7.27 4.42 -1.64
N ASP A 45 8.50 4.88 -1.89
CA ASP A 45 8.92 6.19 -1.44
C ASP A 45 8.43 7.28 -2.42
N ALA A 46 8.81 8.53 -2.16
CA ALA A 46 8.38 9.67 -2.98
C ALA A 46 8.91 9.60 -4.42
N ASP A 47 9.97 8.84 -4.65
CA ASP A 47 10.55 8.66 -5.98
C ASP A 47 9.98 7.44 -6.71
N GLY A 48 9.05 6.74 -6.08
CA GLY A 48 8.44 5.54 -6.65
C GLY A 48 9.25 4.28 -6.46
N ARG A 49 10.26 4.30 -5.61
CA ARG A 49 11.06 3.10 -5.32
C ARG A 49 10.40 2.25 -4.27
N GLU A 50 10.42 0.95 -4.48
CA GLU A 50 9.88 0.01 -3.50
C GLU A 50 10.77 -0.03 -2.25
N ILE A 51 10.17 0.28 -1.10
CA ILE A 51 10.88 0.28 0.18
C ILE A 51 10.47 -0.86 1.08
N ASP A 52 9.32 -1.48 0.82
CA ASP A 52 8.82 -2.61 1.60
C ASP A 52 7.72 -3.31 0.81
N ARG A 53 7.39 -4.52 1.23
CA ARG A 53 6.36 -5.34 0.59
C ARG A 53 5.79 -6.32 1.61
N HIS A 54 4.50 -6.60 1.48
CA HIS A 54 3.84 -7.63 2.29
C HIS A 54 2.87 -8.42 1.42
N GLU A 55 2.96 -9.74 1.48
CA GLU A 55 2.05 -10.66 0.80
C GLU A 55 0.97 -11.14 1.78
N GLY A 56 -0.27 -11.15 1.32
CA GLY A 56 -1.43 -11.50 2.12
C GLY A 56 -2.06 -10.29 2.79
N PHE A 57 -3.08 -10.52 3.61
CA PHE A 57 -3.78 -9.46 4.33
C PHE A 57 -2.83 -8.71 5.26
N LEU A 58 -3.01 -7.39 5.34
CA LEU A 58 -2.25 -6.54 6.25
C LEU A 58 -3.20 -5.50 6.85
N ALA A 59 -3.29 -5.46 8.18
CA ALA A 59 -4.13 -4.50 8.87
C ALA A 59 -3.61 -3.07 8.66
N ARG A 60 -4.53 -2.10 8.60
CA ARG A 60 -4.14 -0.70 8.37
C ARG A 60 -3.21 -0.16 9.45
N THR A 61 -3.36 -0.63 10.68
CA THR A 61 -2.48 -0.22 11.78
C THR A 61 -1.03 -0.64 11.52
N GLU A 62 -0.83 -1.81 10.92
CA GLU A 62 0.51 -2.28 10.57
C GLU A 62 1.06 -1.51 9.36
N ILE A 63 0.20 -1.17 8.40
CA ILE A 63 0.60 -0.31 7.28
C ILE A 63 1.12 1.03 7.79
N ARG A 64 0.37 1.65 8.70
CA ARG A 64 0.77 2.92 9.32
C ARG A 64 2.09 2.80 10.07
N ARG A 65 2.26 1.69 10.79
CA ARG A 65 3.49 1.43 11.55
C ARG A 65 4.71 1.32 10.64
N ARG A 66 4.55 0.67 9.48
CA ARG A 66 5.64 0.53 8.52
C ARG A 66 6.07 1.86 7.94
N PHE A 67 5.11 2.74 7.64
CA PHE A 67 5.43 4.11 7.21
C PHE A 67 6.06 4.93 8.32
N ALA A 68 5.60 4.77 9.57
CA ALA A 68 6.14 5.48 10.71
C ALA A 68 7.62 5.16 10.92
N ARG A 69 8.04 3.92 10.70
CA ARG A 69 9.45 3.52 10.77
C ARG A 69 10.31 4.27 9.76
N ARG A 70 9.70 4.80 8.70
CA ARG A 70 10.36 5.58 7.67
C ARG A 70 10.18 7.08 7.84
N GLY A 71 9.65 7.49 9.01
CA GLY A 71 9.42 8.90 9.30
C GLY A 71 8.16 9.49 8.69
N VAL A 72 7.27 8.66 8.15
CA VAL A 72 6.00 9.13 7.58
C VAL A 72 4.89 8.90 8.58
N GLU A 73 4.33 10.00 9.10
CA GLU A 73 3.19 9.95 10.01
C GLU A 73 1.90 10.14 9.23
N CYS A 74 0.89 9.37 9.63
CA CYS A 74 -0.42 9.37 9.01
C CYS A 74 -1.24 10.52 9.59
N ARG A 75 -1.58 11.51 8.76
CA ARG A 75 -2.38 12.68 9.14
C ARG A 75 -3.50 12.90 8.14
N PRO A 76 -4.72 13.22 8.64
CA PRO A 76 -5.84 13.50 7.75
C PRO A 76 -5.62 14.70 6.85
#